data_fbc86cfff04c8250e157f1c60ff0be0c
#
_entry.id   fbc86cfff04c8250e157f1c60ff0be0c
#
_cell.length_a   1.000
_cell.length_b   1.000
_cell.length_c   1.000
_cell.angle_alpha   90.00
_cell.angle_beta   90.00
_cell.angle_gamma   90.00
#
_symmetry.space_group_name_H-M   'P 1'
#
loop_
_entity.id
_entity.type
_entity.pdbx_description
1 polymer ?
#
loop_
_entity_poly.entity_id
_entity_poly.type
_entity_poly.pdbx_seq_one_letter_code
_entity_poly.pdbx_strand_id
1 'polypeptide(L)'
;MPQPLLFFCCFTLAKREGVGYNESVKNLRCKEASAERQGERIVMEKIQMKTPLVEMDGDEMTRILWADIKQLLIEPFVDLKTEYYDLGLPHRDETRDQVTIDSANATKKYGVAVKCATITPNAQRVTEYNLHEMWKSPNGTIRAMLDGTVFRAPILVSGVRPTVRTWQQPITIARHAYGDVYRNSEIRIPGAGKAE
;
A
#
# COMPACT_ATOMS: atom_id res chain seq x y z
N MET A 1 8.88 -19.95 -3.25
CA MET A 1 9.22 -18.74 -2.46
C MET A 1 7.92 -18.00 -2.19
N PRO A 2 7.64 -17.56 -0.98
CA PRO A 2 6.43 -16.78 -0.71
C PRO A 2 6.54 -15.43 -1.43
N GLN A 3 5.46 -15.03 -2.10
CA GLN A 3 5.39 -13.73 -2.79
C GLN A 3 5.32 -12.58 -1.77
N PRO A 4 5.98 -11.44 -2.01
CA PRO A 4 5.95 -10.30 -1.12
C PRO A 4 4.56 -9.67 -1.03
N LEU A 5 4.13 -9.32 0.18
CA LEU A 5 2.88 -8.63 0.46
C LEU A 5 3.11 -7.12 0.39
N LEU A 6 2.55 -6.49 -0.64
CA LEU A 6 2.57 -5.04 -0.78
C LEU A 6 1.23 -4.46 -0.30
N PHE A 7 1.27 -3.69 0.78
CA PHE A 7 0.13 -2.92 1.24
C PHE A 7 0.19 -1.51 0.64
N PHE A 8 -0.74 -1.20 -0.24
CA PHE A 8 -0.98 0.19 -0.59
C PHE A 8 -1.84 0.83 0.49
N CYS A 9 -1.51 2.03 0.90
CA CYS A 9 -2.34 2.86 1.76
C CYS A 9 -3.59 3.35 1.00
N CYS A 10 -4.34 2.40 0.51
CA CYS A 10 -5.76 2.40 0.20
C CYS A 10 -6.22 1.06 0.74
N PHE A 11 -6.66 1.04 1.96
CA PHE A 11 -7.22 -0.09 2.71
C PHE A 11 -7.55 -1.33 1.85
N THR A 12 -6.59 -2.22 1.65
CA THR A 12 -6.85 -3.54 1.08
C THR A 12 -6.02 -4.57 1.85
N LEU A 13 -6.64 -5.19 2.83
CA LEU A 13 -6.10 -6.37 3.51
C LEU A 13 -6.15 -7.56 2.54
N ALA A 14 -5.02 -8.05 2.11
CA ALA A 14 -4.93 -9.32 1.42
C ALA A 14 -4.97 -10.47 2.44
N LYS A 15 -6.00 -11.30 2.36
CA LYS A 15 -6.18 -12.49 3.20
C LYS A 15 -5.32 -13.61 2.62
N ARG A 16 -4.36 -14.10 3.40
CA ARG A 16 -3.65 -15.34 3.10
C ARG A 16 -4.49 -16.50 3.61
N GLU A 17 -4.91 -17.41 2.76
CA GLU A 17 -5.54 -18.65 3.18
C GLU A 17 -4.52 -19.49 3.96
N GLY A 18 -4.88 -19.94 5.17
CA GLY A 18 -4.16 -20.96 5.91
C GLY A 18 -3.61 -20.59 7.30
N VAL A 19 -3.84 -19.38 7.81
CA VAL A 19 -3.53 -19.07 9.22
C VAL A 19 -4.82 -18.71 9.94
N GLY A 20 -5.20 -19.56 10.90
CA GLY A 20 -6.42 -19.42 11.68
C GLY A 20 -6.54 -18.08 12.40
N TYR A 21 -7.47 -17.28 11.93
CA TYR A 21 -7.76 -15.92 12.42
C TYR A 21 -8.59 -15.93 13.73
N ASN A 22 -8.77 -17.07 14.39
CA ASN A 22 -9.91 -17.20 15.28
C ASN A 22 -9.64 -17.19 16.79
N GLU A 23 -8.42 -17.33 17.27
CA GLU A 23 -8.22 -17.41 18.74
C GLU A 23 -7.53 -16.18 19.34
N SER A 24 -6.60 -15.55 18.63
CA SER A 24 -5.85 -14.42 19.20
C SER A 24 -6.70 -13.15 19.38
N VAL A 25 -7.66 -12.88 18.51
CA VAL A 25 -8.54 -11.69 18.59
C VAL A 25 -9.65 -11.87 19.62
N LYS A 26 -10.15 -13.08 19.82
CA LYS A 26 -11.13 -13.38 20.88
C LYS A 26 -10.50 -13.25 22.27
N ASN A 27 -9.25 -13.66 22.41
CA ASN A 27 -8.52 -13.53 23.68
C ASN A 27 -8.16 -12.10 24.05
N LEU A 28 -7.97 -11.21 23.08
CA LEU A 28 -7.78 -9.77 23.33
C LEU A 28 -9.06 -9.13 23.87
N ARG A 29 -10.25 -9.39 23.29
CA ARG A 29 -11.52 -8.84 23.79
C ARG A 29 -11.93 -9.35 25.16
N CYS A 30 -11.60 -10.60 25.53
CA CYS A 30 -11.90 -11.12 26.86
C CYS A 30 -11.01 -10.56 27.97
N LYS A 31 -9.79 -10.09 27.65
CA LYS A 31 -8.90 -9.46 28.64
C LYS A 31 -9.26 -8.00 28.92
N GLU A 32 -9.82 -7.27 27.95
CA GLU A 32 -10.27 -5.89 28.15
C GLU A 32 -11.46 -5.78 29.11
N ALA A 33 -12.38 -6.73 29.10
CA ALA A 33 -13.58 -6.70 29.93
C ALA A 33 -13.33 -6.95 31.44
N SER A 34 -12.16 -7.46 31.79
CA SER A 34 -11.78 -7.76 33.19
C SER A 34 -10.85 -6.73 33.86
N ALA A 35 -10.37 -5.75 33.09
CA ALA A 35 -9.33 -4.81 33.52
C ALA A 35 -9.83 -3.47 34.07
N GLU A 36 -11.14 -3.20 34.03
CA GLU A 36 -11.69 -1.92 34.47
C GLU A 36 -11.83 -1.72 36.01
N ARG A 37 -11.38 -2.64 36.83
CA ARG A 37 -11.70 -2.60 38.26
C ARG A 37 -10.58 -2.21 39.25
N GLN A 38 -9.38 -1.96 38.81
CA GLN A 38 -8.33 -1.48 39.72
C GLN A 38 -7.40 -0.56 38.92
N GLY A 39 -7.34 0.72 39.25
CA GLY A 39 -6.59 1.81 38.65
C GLY A 39 -5.09 1.57 38.30
N GLU A 40 -4.70 0.38 37.98
CA GLU A 40 -3.40 0.01 37.44
C GLU A 40 -3.42 0.21 35.92
N ARG A 41 -2.59 1.11 35.47
CA ARG A 41 -2.32 1.34 34.02
C ARG A 41 -1.71 0.05 33.49
N ILE A 42 -2.52 -0.80 32.83
CA ILE A 42 -2.01 -2.00 32.16
C ILE A 42 -1.08 -1.54 31.05
N VAL A 43 0.21 -1.64 31.28
CA VAL A 43 1.22 -1.49 30.21
C VAL A 43 1.14 -2.75 29.36
N MET A 44 0.43 -2.67 28.26
CA MET A 44 0.40 -3.78 27.29
C MET A 44 1.78 -3.91 26.66
N GLU A 45 2.35 -5.10 26.72
CA GLU A 45 3.60 -5.41 26.04
C GLU A 45 3.38 -5.27 24.52
N LYS A 46 4.24 -4.48 23.86
CA LYS A 46 4.15 -4.28 22.42
C LYS A 46 4.48 -5.56 21.67
N ILE A 47 3.76 -5.77 20.59
CA ILE A 47 4.02 -6.86 19.64
C ILE A 47 5.38 -6.62 18.99
N GLN A 48 6.29 -7.58 19.13
CA GLN A 48 7.64 -7.50 18.56
C GLN A 48 7.62 -7.91 17.09
N MET A 49 8.09 -7.03 16.20
CA MET A 49 8.24 -7.36 14.79
C MET A 49 9.48 -8.23 14.54
N LYS A 50 9.29 -9.30 13.77
CA LYS A 50 10.39 -10.21 13.36
C LYS A 50 11.18 -9.67 12.17
N THR A 51 10.49 -9.04 11.24
CA THR A 51 11.06 -8.44 10.02
C THR A 51 10.66 -6.97 9.95
N PRO A 52 11.54 -6.08 9.46
CA PRO A 52 11.18 -4.69 9.29
C PRO A 52 10.11 -4.52 8.21
N LEU A 53 9.26 -3.53 8.39
CA LEU A 53 8.33 -3.05 7.40
C LEU A 53 9.05 -2.11 6.43
N VAL A 54 9.01 -2.39 5.13
CA VAL A 54 9.48 -1.42 4.13
C VAL A 54 8.44 -0.30 4.05
N GLU A 55 8.87 0.89 4.44
CA GLU A 55 8.04 2.09 4.48
C GLU A 55 8.36 2.97 3.27
N MET A 56 7.44 3.04 2.33
CA MET A 56 7.53 3.91 1.15
C MET A 56 6.65 5.12 1.36
N ASP A 57 7.25 6.19 1.88
CA ASP A 57 6.54 7.44 2.13
C ASP A 57 6.14 8.12 0.81
N GLY A 58 5.18 9.01 0.87
CA GLY A 58 4.59 9.61 -0.31
C GLY A 58 4.66 11.13 -0.33
N ASP A 59 3.77 11.69 -1.11
CA ASP A 59 3.65 13.13 -1.29
C ASP A 59 2.49 13.72 -0.49
N GLU A 60 2.58 15.00 -0.20
CA GLU A 60 1.51 15.84 0.34
C GLU A 60 0.82 15.27 1.58
N MET A 61 -0.51 15.25 1.57
CA MET A 61 -1.35 14.84 2.69
C MET A 61 -1.13 13.38 3.12
N THR A 62 -0.76 12.50 2.21
CA THR A 62 -0.60 11.08 2.53
C THR A 62 0.57 10.82 3.46
N ARG A 63 1.61 11.63 3.40
CA ARG A 63 2.75 11.62 4.33
C ARG A 63 2.31 11.93 5.76
N ILE A 64 1.49 12.96 5.92
CA ILE A 64 0.94 13.37 7.22
C ILE A 64 0.02 12.30 7.78
N LEU A 65 -0.93 11.81 6.97
CA LEU A 65 -1.87 10.76 7.38
C LEU A 65 -1.15 9.47 7.78
N TRP A 66 -0.09 9.10 7.08
CA TRP A 66 0.69 7.93 7.42
C TRP A 66 1.46 8.10 8.74
N ALA A 67 2.03 9.28 8.98
CA ALA A 67 2.68 9.60 10.26
C ALA A 67 1.68 9.48 11.42
N ASP A 68 0.47 10.03 11.28
CA ASP A 68 -0.59 9.90 12.28
C ASP A 68 -1.01 8.44 12.51
N ILE A 69 -1.17 7.66 11.44
CA ILE A 69 -1.51 6.23 11.54
C ILE A 69 -0.42 5.48 12.32
N LYS A 70 0.86 5.72 12.02
CA LYS A 70 1.96 5.11 12.77
C LYS A 70 1.88 5.46 14.24
N GLN A 71 1.86 6.75 14.55
CA GLN A 71 1.93 7.25 15.90
C GLN A 71 0.72 6.88 16.76
N LEU A 72 -0.49 6.97 16.19
CA LEU A 72 -1.73 6.82 16.97
C LEU A 72 -2.28 5.39 16.98
N LEU A 73 -2.05 4.62 15.91
CA LEU A 73 -2.73 3.34 15.71
C LEU A 73 -1.78 2.13 15.70
N ILE A 74 -0.49 2.32 15.40
CA ILE A 74 0.45 1.19 15.27
C ILE A 74 1.44 1.17 16.43
N GLU A 75 2.19 2.23 16.64
CA GLU A 75 3.26 2.30 17.65
C GLU A 75 2.80 2.08 19.10
N PRO A 76 1.56 2.40 19.51
CA PRO A 76 1.09 2.05 20.83
C PRO A 76 1.05 0.54 21.10
N PHE A 77 0.88 -0.28 20.06
CA PHE A 77 0.67 -1.73 20.15
C PHE A 77 1.81 -2.56 19.58
N VAL A 78 2.61 -1.99 18.69
CA VAL A 78 3.65 -2.69 17.95
C VAL A 78 4.99 -1.98 18.15
N ASP A 79 6.04 -2.75 18.42
CA ASP A 79 7.43 -2.28 18.33
C ASP A 79 7.81 -2.20 16.85
N LEU A 80 7.41 -1.08 16.22
CA LEU A 80 7.50 -0.89 14.79
C LEU A 80 8.96 -0.69 14.34
N LYS A 81 9.43 -1.60 13.49
CA LYS A 81 10.73 -1.49 12.82
C LYS A 81 10.48 -1.23 11.35
N THR A 82 11.01 -0.13 10.83
CA THR A 82 10.85 0.27 9.44
C THR A 82 12.18 0.34 8.71
N GLU A 83 12.17 0.02 7.42
CA GLU A 83 13.18 0.41 6.46
C GLU A 83 12.57 1.46 5.55
N TYR A 84 12.99 2.71 5.75
CA TYR A 84 12.33 3.90 5.21
C TYR A 84 12.87 4.30 3.84
N TYR A 85 11.96 4.59 2.91
CA TYR A 85 12.22 5.13 1.58
C TYR A 85 11.30 6.32 1.30
N ASP A 86 11.87 7.47 1.03
CA ASP A 86 11.14 8.66 0.64
C ASP A 86 10.83 8.62 -0.87
N LEU A 87 9.58 8.33 -1.23
CA LEU A 87 9.09 8.37 -2.61
C LEU A 87 8.43 9.70 -2.98
N GLY A 88 8.66 10.74 -2.19
CA GLY A 88 8.24 12.09 -2.53
C GLY A 88 8.90 12.58 -3.81
N LEU A 89 8.15 13.35 -4.60
CA LEU A 89 8.58 13.77 -5.93
C LEU A 89 9.94 14.49 -5.96
N PRO A 90 10.29 15.37 -5.00
CA PRO A 90 11.61 16.01 -4.97
C PRO A 90 12.76 15.00 -4.78
N HIS A 91 12.61 14.07 -3.85
CA HIS A 91 13.66 13.08 -3.60
C HIS A 91 13.80 12.04 -4.73
N ARG A 92 12.69 11.71 -5.37
CA ARG A 92 12.73 10.88 -6.59
C ARG A 92 13.48 11.57 -7.72
N ASP A 93 13.28 12.88 -7.88
CA ASP A 93 13.99 13.67 -8.90
C ASP A 93 15.49 13.75 -8.60
N GLU A 94 15.85 13.97 -7.34
CA GLU A 94 17.24 13.98 -6.85
C GLU A 94 17.96 12.66 -7.12
N THR A 95 17.30 11.55 -6.85
CA THR A 95 17.83 10.20 -7.01
C THR A 95 17.63 9.62 -8.42
N ARG A 96 17.07 10.39 -9.35
CA ARG A 96 16.67 9.93 -10.69
C ARG A 96 15.81 8.66 -10.63
N ASP A 97 14.85 8.68 -9.73
CA ASP A 97 13.92 7.59 -9.44
C ASP A 97 14.55 6.27 -8.94
N GLN A 98 15.86 6.28 -8.61
CA GLN A 98 16.54 5.11 -8.08
C GLN A 98 15.93 4.63 -6.77
N VAL A 99 15.45 5.53 -5.91
CA VAL A 99 14.79 5.20 -4.64
C VAL A 99 13.57 4.32 -4.84
N THR A 100 12.83 4.46 -5.94
CA THR A 100 11.69 3.59 -6.29
C THR A 100 12.14 2.16 -6.55
N ILE A 101 13.27 1.98 -7.22
CA ILE A 101 13.87 0.66 -7.50
C ILE A 101 14.37 0.01 -6.21
N ASP A 102 15.07 0.78 -5.38
CA ASP A 102 15.63 0.30 -4.12
C ASP A 102 14.53 -0.14 -3.15
N SER A 103 13.46 0.64 -3.04
CA SER A 103 12.29 0.28 -2.22
C SER A 103 11.59 -1.01 -2.68
N ALA A 104 11.51 -1.23 -4.00
CA ALA A 104 10.95 -2.46 -4.55
C ALA A 104 11.86 -3.68 -4.26
N ASN A 105 13.17 -3.52 -4.34
CA ASN A 105 14.13 -4.56 -3.99
C ASN A 105 14.10 -4.88 -2.48
N ALA A 106 14.00 -3.88 -1.63
CA ALA A 106 13.81 -4.07 -0.20
C ALA A 106 12.50 -4.83 0.09
N THR A 107 11.42 -4.52 -0.64
CA THR A 107 10.15 -5.24 -0.52
C THR A 107 10.29 -6.72 -0.89
N LYS A 108 11.06 -7.04 -1.93
CA LYS A 108 11.36 -8.44 -2.26
C LYS A 108 12.12 -9.15 -1.14
N LYS A 109 13.08 -8.45 -0.53
CA LYS A 109 13.91 -8.97 0.55
C LYS A 109 13.12 -9.26 1.82
N TYR A 110 12.29 -8.33 2.26
CA TYR A 110 11.57 -8.42 3.54
C TYR A 110 10.16 -9.00 3.42
N GLY A 111 9.58 -8.98 2.24
CA GLY A 111 8.29 -9.60 1.96
C GLY A 111 7.06 -8.79 2.41
N VAL A 112 7.24 -7.59 2.99
CA VAL A 112 6.16 -6.73 3.46
C VAL A 112 6.52 -5.26 3.28
N ALA A 113 5.59 -4.47 2.75
CA ALA A 113 5.76 -3.04 2.56
C ALA A 113 4.44 -2.27 2.69
N VAL A 114 4.54 -1.02 3.10
CA VAL A 114 3.48 -0.02 3.01
C VAL A 114 3.93 1.07 2.06
N LYS A 115 3.06 1.44 1.12
CA LYS A 115 3.31 2.55 0.20
C LYS A 115 2.23 3.60 0.31
N CYS A 116 2.66 4.83 0.58
CA CYS A 116 1.81 6.01 0.53
C CYS A 116 1.56 6.45 -0.91
N ALA A 117 0.55 7.30 -1.13
CA ALA A 117 0.30 7.85 -2.45
C ALA A 117 1.42 8.78 -2.90
N THR A 118 1.77 8.72 -4.18
CA THR A 118 2.83 9.50 -4.79
C THR A 118 2.32 10.26 -5.99
N ILE A 119 2.88 11.44 -6.23
CA ILE A 119 2.61 12.23 -7.42
C ILE A 119 3.25 11.56 -8.64
N THR A 120 2.46 11.41 -9.71
CA THR A 120 3.00 11.13 -11.05
C THR A 120 2.98 12.45 -11.81
N PRO A 121 4.15 13.03 -12.14
CA PRO A 121 4.20 14.33 -12.77
C PRO A 121 3.67 14.27 -14.22
N ASN A 122 2.93 15.30 -14.60
CA ASN A 122 2.60 15.63 -15.96
C ASN A 122 3.48 16.79 -16.43
N ALA A 123 3.36 17.21 -17.68
CA ALA A 123 4.16 18.30 -18.24
C ALA A 123 4.08 19.61 -17.44
N GLN A 124 2.92 19.93 -16.88
CA GLN A 124 2.74 21.12 -16.04
C GLN A 124 3.54 21.00 -14.72
N ARG A 125 3.47 19.83 -14.07
CA ARG A 125 4.19 19.57 -12.82
C ARG A 125 5.71 19.51 -12.99
N VAL A 126 6.20 19.11 -14.14
CA VAL A 126 7.64 19.19 -14.45
C VAL A 126 8.14 20.61 -14.33
N THR A 127 7.39 21.58 -14.85
CA THR A 127 7.74 23.01 -14.76
C THR A 127 7.53 23.54 -13.35
N GLU A 128 6.41 23.20 -12.70
CA GLU A 128 6.04 23.65 -11.35
C GLU A 128 7.07 23.23 -10.29
N TYR A 129 7.53 21.99 -10.35
CA TYR A 129 8.50 21.43 -9.39
C TYR A 129 9.95 21.53 -9.88
N ASN A 130 10.18 22.10 -11.06
CA ASN A 130 11.51 22.20 -11.69
C ASN A 130 12.22 20.84 -11.79
N LEU A 131 11.50 19.82 -12.27
CA LEU A 131 12.01 18.45 -12.35
C LEU A 131 12.94 18.27 -13.53
N HIS A 132 13.89 17.34 -13.42
CA HIS A 132 14.80 16.98 -14.49
C HIS A 132 14.07 16.31 -15.65
N GLU A 133 13.04 15.49 -15.37
CA GLU A 133 12.21 14.85 -16.39
C GLU A 133 10.81 14.48 -15.87
N MET A 134 9.95 14.04 -16.76
CA MET A 134 8.62 13.54 -16.42
C MET A 134 8.72 12.08 -15.95
N TRP A 135 8.96 11.88 -14.66
CA TRP A 135 9.13 10.58 -14.03
C TRP A 135 7.92 9.68 -14.22
N LYS A 136 8.17 8.39 -14.43
CA LYS A 136 7.12 7.37 -14.50
C LYS A 136 6.41 7.20 -13.16
N SER A 137 5.23 6.59 -13.19
CA SER A 137 4.52 6.25 -11.96
C SER A 137 5.29 5.22 -11.12
N PRO A 138 5.65 5.52 -9.88
CA PRO A 138 6.29 4.55 -8.98
C PRO A 138 5.44 3.31 -8.77
N ASN A 139 4.11 3.45 -8.83
CA ASN A 139 3.19 2.32 -8.71
C ASN A 139 3.38 1.30 -9.85
N GLY A 140 3.60 1.79 -11.06
CA GLY A 140 3.87 0.93 -12.21
C GLY A 140 5.22 0.22 -12.09
N THR A 141 6.27 0.97 -11.76
CA THR A 141 7.63 0.43 -11.58
C THR A 141 7.68 -0.63 -10.49
N ILE A 142 7.15 -0.32 -9.29
CA ILE A 142 7.15 -1.25 -8.16
C ILE A 142 6.36 -2.52 -8.49
N ARG A 143 5.15 -2.40 -9.06
CA ARG A 143 4.35 -3.57 -9.44
C ARG A 143 5.03 -4.45 -10.48
N ALA A 144 5.63 -3.83 -11.50
CA ALA A 144 6.37 -4.57 -12.52
C ALA A 144 7.58 -5.30 -11.94
N MET A 145 8.28 -4.69 -10.99
CA MET A 145 9.42 -5.32 -10.31
C MET A 145 9.00 -6.46 -9.38
N LEU A 146 7.90 -6.29 -8.65
CA LEU A 146 7.38 -7.32 -7.74
C LEU A 146 6.70 -8.47 -8.48
N ASP A 147 6.21 -8.19 -9.69
CA ASP A 147 5.47 -9.11 -10.54
C ASP A 147 4.18 -9.67 -9.89
N GLY A 148 3.39 -10.40 -10.67
CA GLY A 148 2.21 -11.09 -10.20
C GLY A 148 0.89 -10.35 -10.41
N THR A 149 -0.16 -10.92 -9.85
CA THR A 149 -1.53 -10.43 -9.94
C THR A 149 -2.11 -10.21 -8.54
N VAL A 150 -2.69 -9.05 -8.30
CA VAL A 150 -3.39 -8.74 -7.05
C VAL A 150 -4.87 -8.98 -7.23
N PHE A 151 -5.45 -9.84 -6.40
CA PHE A 151 -6.88 -10.07 -6.31
C PHE A 151 -7.46 -9.29 -5.14
N ARG A 152 -8.52 -8.52 -5.41
CA ARG A 152 -9.23 -7.74 -4.40
C ARG A 152 -10.64 -8.28 -4.24
N ALA A 153 -10.93 -8.81 -3.05
CA ALA A 153 -12.29 -9.16 -2.66
C ALA A 153 -12.90 -8.03 -1.81
N PRO A 154 -14.23 -7.83 -1.85
CA PRO A 154 -14.89 -6.85 -1.00
C PRO A 154 -14.69 -7.18 0.48
N ILE A 155 -14.43 -6.17 1.27
CA ILE A 155 -14.41 -6.26 2.74
C ILE A 155 -15.79 -5.84 3.22
N LEU A 156 -16.55 -6.77 3.78
CA LEU A 156 -17.87 -6.50 4.35
C LEU A 156 -17.75 -6.44 5.88
N VAL A 157 -18.24 -5.37 6.45
CA VAL A 157 -18.28 -5.15 7.89
C VAL A 157 -19.71 -5.32 8.38
N SER A 158 -19.90 -6.15 9.41
CA SER A 158 -21.22 -6.36 10.01
C SER A 158 -21.79 -5.03 10.52
N GLY A 159 -23.05 -4.76 10.19
CA GLY A 159 -23.74 -3.52 10.54
C GLY A 159 -23.48 -2.33 9.62
N VAL A 160 -22.51 -2.43 8.70
CA VAL A 160 -22.25 -1.40 7.69
C VAL A 160 -22.84 -1.83 6.35
N ARG A 161 -23.75 -1.02 5.80
CA ARG A 161 -24.36 -1.31 4.49
C ARG A 161 -23.36 -0.96 3.38
N PRO A 162 -23.17 -1.86 2.39
CA PRO A 162 -22.34 -1.55 1.23
C PRO A 162 -22.95 -0.41 0.40
N THR A 163 -22.12 0.36 -0.27
CA THR A 163 -22.54 1.48 -1.13
C THR A 163 -23.48 1.01 -2.25
N VAL A 164 -23.16 -0.13 -2.87
CA VAL A 164 -24.00 -0.74 -3.91
C VAL A 164 -24.85 -1.84 -3.28
N ARG A 165 -26.12 -1.51 -3.00
CA ARG A 165 -27.04 -2.39 -2.25
C ARG A 165 -27.60 -3.55 -3.06
N THR A 166 -27.57 -3.47 -4.38
CA THR A 166 -28.14 -4.44 -5.30
C THR A 166 -27.21 -5.64 -5.55
N TRP A 167 -25.95 -5.52 -5.18
CA TRP A 167 -25.00 -6.61 -5.35
C TRP A 167 -25.22 -7.69 -4.28
N GLN A 168 -25.55 -8.90 -4.73
CA GLN A 168 -25.83 -10.05 -3.88
C GLN A 168 -24.70 -11.07 -3.85
N GLN A 169 -23.78 -10.98 -4.81
CA GLN A 169 -22.65 -11.87 -4.94
C GLN A 169 -21.34 -11.10 -4.77
N PRO A 170 -20.30 -11.70 -4.20
CA PRO A 170 -19.00 -11.05 -4.11
C PRO A 170 -18.38 -10.84 -5.50
N ILE A 171 -17.85 -9.64 -5.74
CA ILE A 171 -17.12 -9.32 -6.97
C ILE A 171 -15.64 -9.24 -6.63
N THR A 172 -14.85 -10.11 -7.25
CA THR A 172 -13.40 -10.09 -7.12
C THR A 172 -12.79 -9.34 -8.29
N ILE A 173 -11.97 -8.32 -7.99
CA ILE A 173 -11.26 -7.53 -9.00
C ILE A 173 -9.79 -7.96 -8.99
N ALA A 174 -9.29 -8.36 -10.15
CA ALA A 174 -7.87 -8.68 -10.34
C ALA A 174 -7.14 -7.50 -11.02
N ARG A 175 -5.93 -7.23 -10.57
CA ARG A 175 -5.03 -6.27 -11.19
C ARG A 175 -3.70 -6.92 -11.50
N HIS A 176 -3.34 -6.94 -12.76
CA HIS A 176 -2.07 -7.46 -13.25
C HIS A 176 -0.95 -6.42 -13.15
N ALA A 177 0.31 -6.88 -12.96
CA ALA A 177 1.48 -6.00 -12.87
C ALA A 177 1.75 -5.22 -14.16
N TYR A 178 1.45 -5.82 -15.29
CA TYR A 178 1.67 -5.26 -16.64
C TYR A 178 0.36 -4.81 -17.29
N GLY A 179 -0.35 -3.90 -16.64
CA GLY A 179 -1.59 -3.33 -17.19
C GLY A 179 -1.34 -2.36 -18.33
N ASP A 180 -2.27 -2.30 -19.28
CA ASP A 180 -2.20 -1.52 -20.52
C ASP A 180 -2.07 -0.02 -20.33
N VAL A 181 -2.63 0.51 -19.24
CA VAL A 181 -2.58 1.93 -18.89
C VAL A 181 -1.16 2.50 -18.86
N TYR A 182 -0.15 1.67 -18.56
CA TYR A 182 1.25 2.09 -18.45
C TYR A 182 2.12 1.69 -19.63
N ARG A 183 1.58 0.94 -20.60
CA ARG A 183 2.29 0.44 -21.78
C ARG A 183 1.40 0.42 -23.02
N ASN A 184 0.51 1.40 -23.16
CA ASN A 184 -0.27 1.58 -24.37
C ASN A 184 0.61 2.04 -25.53
N SER A 185 0.25 1.58 -26.72
CA SER A 185 0.77 2.10 -27.97
C SER A 185 -0.32 2.92 -28.64
N GLU A 186 0.04 4.11 -29.11
CA GLU A 186 -0.88 5.00 -29.81
C GLU A 186 -0.48 5.09 -31.28
N ILE A 187 -1.45 4.91 -32.16
CA ILE A 187 -1.29 5.11 -33.60
C ILE A 187 -2.29 6.16 -34.04
N ARG A 188 -1.82 7.26 -34.55
CA ARG A 188 -2.66 8.29 -35.17
C ARG A 188 -2.96 7.91 -36.60
N ILE A 189 -4.22 7.64 -36.90
CA ILE A 189 -4.69 7.40 -38.28
C ILE A 189 -5.09 8.74 -38.88
N PRO A 190 -4.41 9.24 -39.93
CA PRO A 190 -4.60 10.60 -40.45
C PRO A 190 -5.88 10.79 -41.26
N GLY A 191 -6.65 9.73 -41.51
CA GLY A 191 -7.90 9.79 -42.29
C GLY A 191 -8.75 8.54 -42.10
N ALA A 192 -9.89 8.50 -42.77
CA ALA A 192 -10.73 7.32 -42.82
C ALA A 192 -10.00 6.16 -43.52
N GLY A 193 -9.98 4.99 -42.86
CA GLY A 193 -9.30 3.80 -43.36
C GLY A 193 -9.72 2.55 -42.59
N LYS A 194 -9.22 1.41 -43.03
CA LYS A 194 -9.39 0.13 -42.38
C LYS A 194 -8.08 -0.22 -41.67
N ALA A 195 -8.14 -0.51 -40.38
CA ALA A 195 -7.02 -1.05 -39.62
C ALA A 195 -7.18 -2.57 -39.53
N GLU A 196 -6.20 -3.31 -39.97
CA GLU A 196 -6.13 -4.77 -39.88
C GLU A 196 -4.92 -5.19 -39.03
#